data_d1eb21ad971ed744a564dbc8a70eb1b5
#
_entry.id   d1eb21ad971ed744a564dbc8a70eb1b5
#
_cell.length_a   1.000
_cell.length_b   1.000
_cell.length_c   1.000
_cell.angle_alpha   90.00
_cell.angle_beta   90.00
_cell.angle_gamma   90.00
#
_symmetry.space_group_name_H-M   'P 1'
#
loop_
_entity.id
_entity.type
_entity.pdbx_description
1 polymer ?
#
loop_
_entity_poly.entity_id
_entity_poly.type
_entity_poly.pdbx_seq_one_letter_code
_entity_poly.pdbx_strand_id
1 'polypeptide(L)'
;MTTTTAECTVLAANEGLRLQSGPGRDLVFKVTGEDTGGAFDYCTVEVAPHGGPPLHVHHKQEETIHVLHGRFKVRIGDETFELDEGGFAYLPSKVPHAFLNLTDAPGEIIIVYTPGGGHHFYEELGPATRNGTPDRAVVAAIFEKHDMSLLGPPLSAD
;
A
#
# COMPACT_ATOMS: atom_id res chain seq x y z
N MET A 1 -22.72 -31.16 7.78
CA MET A 1 -22.04 -29.97 8.40
C MET A 1 -20.57 -30.03 8.04
N THR A 2 -20.13 -29.19 7.13
CA THR A 2 -18.71 -29.05 6.83
C THR A 2 -18.14 -28.12 7.88
N THR A 3 -17.39 -28.66 8.80
CA THR A 3 -16.61 -27.87 9.77
C THR A 3 -15.44 -27.30 9.01
N THR A 4 -15.51 -26.03 8.62
CA THR A 4 -14.35 -25.29 8.12
C THR A 4 -13.45 -25.05 9.33
N THR A 5 -12.41 -25.84 9.47
CA THR A 5 -11.32 -25.48 10.37
C THR A 5 -10.68 -24.23 9.80
N ALA A 6 -10.64 -23.15 10.58
CA ALA A 6 -9.89 -21.97 10.21
C ALA A 6 -8.43 -22.37 9.96
N GLU A 7 -7.93 -22.16 8.75
CA GLU A 7 -6.54 -22.42 8.42
C GLU A 7 -5.67 -21.30 9.02
N CYS A 8 -4.67 -21.70 9.78
CA CYS A 8 -3.67 -20.77 10.30
C CYS A 8 -2.62 -20.50 9.23
N THR A 9 -2.21 -19.25 9.06
CA THR A 9 -1.09 -18.86 8.21
C THR A 9 0.13 -18.60 9.09
N VAL A 10 1.23 -19.30 8.81
CA VAL A 10 2.53 -19.09 9.47
C VAL A 10 3.59 -18.98 8.38
N LEU A 11 4.27 -17.86 8.32
CA LEU A 11 5.25 -17.55 7.27
C LEU A 11 6.58 -17.11 7.88
N ALA A 12 7.67 -17.53 7.26
CA ALA A 12 8.99 -16.98 7.54
C ALA A 12 9.09 -15.51 7.03
N ALA A 13 10.14 -14.81 7.45
CA ALA A 13 10.30 -13.37 7.19
C ALA A 13 10.14 -12.99 5.71
N ASN A 14 10.68 -13.80 4.80
CA ASN A 14 10.68 -13.51 3.36
C ASN A 14 9.55 -14.20 2.57
N GLU A 15 8.66 -14.91 3.25
CA GLU A 15 7.53 -15.59 2.63
C GLU A 15 6.30 -14.69 2.51
N GLY A 16 5.48 -14.99 1.51
CA GLY A 16 4.24 -14.28 1.21
C GLY A 16 4.06 -14.05 -0.30
N LEU A 17 2.93 -13.45 -0.66
CA LEU A 17 2.63 -13.05 -2.04
C LEU A 17 3.39 -11.76 -2.37
N ARG A 18 4.33 -11.83 -3.32
CA ARG A 18 5.11 -10.66 -3.75
C ARG A 18 4.46 -9.96 -4.93
N LEU A 19 4.19 -8.69 -4.77
CA LEU A 19 3.65 -7.82 -5.81
C LEU A 19 4.46 -6.51 -5.85
N GLN A 20 4.37 -5.81 -6.98
CA GLN A 20 5.04 -4.51 -7.16
C GLN A 20 4.00 -3.41 -7.38
N SER A 21 4.33 -2.22 -6.91
CA SER A 21 3.55 -1.01 -7.12
C SER A 21 4.45 0.07 -7.70
N GLY A 22 4.70 -0.02 -9.00
CA GLY A 22 5.65 0.87 -9.68
C GLY A 22 7.11 0.59 -9.34
N PRO A 23 8.04 1.34 -9.93
CA PRO A 23 9.44 1.24 -9.59
C PRO A 23 9.69 1.59 -8.11
N GLY A 24 10.45 0.76 -7.41
CA GLY A 24 10.89 1.05 -6.04
C GLY A 24 9.88 0.85 -4.93
N ARG A 25 8.81 0.08 -5.18
CA ARG A 25 7.91 -0.38 -4.11
C ARG A 25 7.59 -1.85 -4.29
N ASP A 26 8.14 -2.66 -3.41
CA ASP A 26 7.92 -4.10 -3.34
C ASP A 26 7.02 -4.42 -2.14
N LEU A 27 5.90 -5.08 -2.40
CA LEU A 27 4.94 -5.49 -1.39
C LEU A 27 5.03 -7.00 -1.17
N VAL A 28 5.00 -7.42 0.09
CA VAL A 28 4.89 -8.83 0.47
C VAL A 28 3.64 -8.99 1.34
N PHE A 29 2.57 -9.52 0.75
CA PHE A 29 1.34 -9.82 1.46
C PHE A 29 1.53 -11.07 2.31
N LYS A 30 1.36 -10.94 3.61
CA LYS A 30 1.42 -12.05 4.56
C LYS A 30 0.10 -12.80 4.63
N VAL A 31 -0.99 -12.09 4.57
CA VAL A 31 -2.35 -12.59 4.36
C VAL A 31 -3.10 -11.61 3.46
N THR A 32 -4.06 -12.15 2.72
CA THR A 32 -4.97 -11.38 1.87
C THR A 32 -6.41 -11.55 2.33
N GLY A 33 -7.33 -10.81 1.75
CA GLY A 33 -8.76 -11.00 1.98
C GLY A 33 -9.26 -12.41 1.70
N GLU A 34 -8.59 -13.16 0.81
CA GLU A 34 -8.91 -14.56 0.56
C GLU A 34 -8.60 -15.44 1.77
N ASP A 35 -7.50 -15.17 2.47
CA ASP A 35 -7.09 -15.91 3.67
C ASP A 35 -7.91 -15.52 4.90
N THR A 36 -8.38 -14.27 4.97
CA THR A 36 -9.04 -13.69 6.15
C THR A 36 -10.57 -13.64 6.06
N GLY A 37 -11.15 -14.25 5.03
CA GLY A 37 -12.60 -14.18 4.78
C GLY A 37 -13.09 -12.76 4.44
N GLY A 38 -12.23 -11.96 3.82
CA GLY A 38 -12.52 -10.58 3.42
C GLY A 38 -12.24 -9.54 4.51
N ALA A 39 -11.75 -9.95 5.69
CA ALA A 39 -11.60 -9.03 6.81
C ALA A 39 -10.49 -8.00 6.59
N PHE A 40 -9.31 -8.43 6.17
CA PHE A 40 -8.16 -7.55 5.95
C PHE A 40 -7.10 -8.19 5.06
N ASP A 41 -6.21 -7.34 4.51
CA ASP A 41 -4.90 -7.73 4.00
C ASP A 41 -3.83 -7.19 4.94
N TYR A 42 -2.73 -7.89 5.07
CA TYR A 42 -1.54 -7.43 5.79
C TYR A 42 -0.33 -7.58 4.89
N CYS A 43 0.40 -6.50 4.64
CA CYS A 43 1.62 -6.56 3.86
C CYS A 43 2.75 -5.72 4.44
N THR A 44 3.98 -6.13 4.18
CA THR A 44 5.16 -5.30 4.32
C THR A 44 5.48 -4.66 2.99
N VAL A 45 5.95 -3.43 3.00
CA VAL A 45 6.28 -2.67 1.79
C VAL A 45 7.68 -2.09 1.95
N GLU A 46 8.58 -2.50 1.06
CA GLU A 46 9.86 -1.83 0.88
C GLU A 46 9.68 -0.65 -0.06
N VAL A 47 10.12 0.52 0.38
CA VAL A 47 10.00 1.77 -0.36
C VAL A 47 11.39 2.32 -0.66
N ALA A 48 11.70 2.48 -1.94
CA ALA A 48 12.98 3.05 -2.38
C ALA A 48 13.20 4.46 -1.78
N PRO A 49 14.47 4.91 -1.71
CA PRO A 49 14.77 6.28 -1.32
C PRO A 49 13.93 7.29 -2.11
N HIS A 50 13.32 8.23 -1.41
CA HIS A 50 12.47 9.29 -1.99
C HIS A 50 11.28 8.76 -2.83
N GLY A 51 10.91 7.49 -2.65
CA GLY A 51 9.76 6.85 -3.29
C GLY A 51 8.48 6.99 -2.48
N GLY A 52 7.36 6.82 -3.17
CA GLY A 52 6.01 6.81 -2.58
C GLY A 52 4.93 6.77 -3.64
N PRO A 53 3.69 6.50 -3.26
CA PRO A 53 2.57 6.49 -4.20
C PRO A 53 2.17 7.90 -4.60
N PRO A 54 1.47 8.04 -5.74
CA PRO A 54 0.78 9.29 -6.05
C PRO A 54 -0.33 9.58 -5.03
N LEU A 55 -0.74 10.86 -4.96
CA LEU A 55 -1.90 11.24 -4.15
C LEU A 55 -3.15 10.53 -4.68
N HIS A 56 -3.85 9.83 -3.81
CA HIS A 56 -5.02 9.03 -4.16
C HIS A 56 -6.00 8.95 -3.00
N VAL A 57 -7.17 8.39 -3.27
CA VAL A 57 -8.21 8.14 -2.27
C VAL A 57 -8.78 6.75 -2.46
N HIS A 58 -9.01 6.05 -1.35
CA HIS A 58 -9.78 4.81 -1.32
C HIS A 58 -11.23 5.16 -0.96
N HIS A 59 -12.20 4.73 -1.80
CA HIS A 59 -13.62 5.02 -1.57
C HIS A 59 -14.27 4.05 -0.58
N LYS A 60 -13.71 2.84 -0.42
CA LYS A 60 -14.28 1.76 0.40
C LYS A 60 -13.34 1.14 1.41
N GLN A 61 -12.02 1.24 1.19
CA GLN A 61 -11.03 0.67 2.09
C GLN A 61 -10.49 1.71 3.07
N GLU A 62 -10.19 1.25 4.26
CA GLU A 62 -9.34 1.94 5.23
C GLU A 62 -7.93 1.34 5.16
N GLU A 63 -6.95 2.13 5.55
CA GLU A 63 -5.55 1.75 5.50
C GLU A 63 -4.84 2.17 6.77
N THR A 64 -3.85 1.41 7.20
CA THR A 64 -2.91 1.84 8.24
C THR A 64 -1.50 1.81 7.70
N ILE A 65 -0.65 2.69 8.21
CA ILE A 65 0.80 2.68 7.97
C ILE A 65 1.51 2.59 9.31
N HIS A 66 2.42 1.63 9.44
CA HIS A 66 3.28 1.49 10.61
C HIS A 66 4.74 1.43 10.13
N VAL A 67 5.56 2.38 10.51
CA VAL A 67 6.95 2.47 10.06
C VAL A 67 7.82 1.46 10.80
N LEU A 68 8.47 0.56 10.06
CA LEU A 68 9.46 -0.37 10.60
C LEU A 68 10.88 0.20 10.51
N HIS A 69 11.25 0.73 9.34
CA HIS A 69 12.56 1.31 9.08
C HIS A 69 12.44 2.58 8.25
N GLY A 70 13.23 3.57 8.59
CA GLY A 70 13.30 4.83 7.88
C GLY A 70 12.44 5.93 8.48
N ARG A 71 12.22 6.97 7.71
CA ARG A 71 11.41 8.13 8.06
C ARG A 71 10.51 8.50 6.90
N PHE A 72 9.26 8.72 7.18
CA PHE A 72 8.25 8.96 6.16
C PHE A 72 7.49 10.27 6.39
N LYS A 73 7.27 11.00 5.31
CA LYS A 73 6.24 12.03 5.24
C LYS A 73 4.92 11.35 4.87
N VAL A 74 3.85 11.63 5.59
CA VAL A 74 2.50 11.12 5.31
C VAL A 74 1.55 12.30 5.18
N ARG A 75 0.87 12.42 4.05
CA ARG A 75 -0.21 13.38 3.85
C ARG A 75 -1.55 12.68 4.07
N ILE A 76 -2.42 13.28 4.88
CA ILE A 76 -3.78 12.83 5.17
C ILE A 76 -4.71 14.04 5.02
N GLY A 77 -5.54 14.04 3.99
CA GLY A 77 -6.32 15.22 3.63
C GLY A 77 -5.40 16.41 3.30
N ASP A 78 -5.54 17.50 4.02
CA ASP A 78 -4.73 18.71 3.84
C ASP A 78 -3.55 18.81 4.82
N GLU A 79 -3.44 17.87 5.74
CA GLU A 79 -2.38 17.85 6.74
C GLU A 79 -1.23 16.91 6.35
N THR A 80 -0.04 17.28 6.78
CA THR A 80 1.19 16.50 6.55
C THR A 80 1.90 16.22 7.86
N PHE A 81 2.31 14.97 8.04
CA PHE A 81 2.98 14.47 9.22
C PHE A 81 4.29 13.80 8.84
N GLU A 82 5.25 13.78 9.76
CA GLU A 82 6.45 12.97 9.65
C GLU A 82 6.42 11.85 10.69
N LEU A 83 6.74 10.64 10.26
CA LEU A 83 6.78 9.45 11.09
C LEU A 83 8.18 8.85 11.08
N ASP A 84 8.76 8.69 12.25
CA ASP A 84 9.98 7.92 12.46
C ASP A 84 9.66 6.44 12.71
N GLU A 85 10.67 5.60 12.89
CA GLU A 85 10.51 4.19 13.23
C GLU A 85 9.58 3.99 14.44
N GLY A 86 8.62 3.08 14.31
CA GLY A 86 7.55 2.87 15.28
C GLY A 86 6.36 3.82 15.14
N GLY A 87 6.46 4.86 14.28
CA GLY A 87 5.37 5.77 14.01
C GLY A 87 4.20 5.09 13.29
N PHE A 88 2.98 5.59 13.54
CA PHE A 88 1.74 4.98 13.04
C PHE A 88 0.79 6.05 12.51
N ALA A 89 0.11 5.72 11.40
CA ALA A 89 -0.99 6.51 10.86
C ALA A 89 -2.19 5.63 10.52
N TYR A 90 -3.37 6.13 10.83
CA TYR A 90 -4.64 5.57 10.36
C TYR A 90 -5.21 6.47 9.26
N LEU A 91 -5.53 5.86 8.12
CA LEU A 91 -6.00 6.51 6.91
C LEU A 91 -7.44 6.07 6.64
N PRO A 92 -8.44 6.85 7.07
CA PRO A 92 -9.84 6.48 6.85
C PRO A 92 -10.20 6.49 5.37
N SER A 93 -11.20 5.69 5.00
CA SER A 93 -11.75 5.74 3.64
C SER A 93 -12.25 7.14 3.30
N LYS A 94 -12.25 7.48 2.02
CA LYS A 94 -12.69 8.79 1.47
C LYS A 94 -11.81 9.99 1.84
N VAL A 95 -10.67 9.77 2.50
CA VAL A 95 -9.69 10.82 2.79
C VAL A 95 -8.49 10.66 1.87
N PRO A 96 -8.16 11.65 1.04
CA PRO A 96 -6.98 11.62 0.18
C PRO A 96 -5.69 11.46 0.98
N HIS A 97 -4.78 10.62 0.51
CA HIS A 97 -3.50 10.41 1.17
C HIS A 97 -2.38 10.01 0.22
N ALA A 98 -1.17 10.16 0.70
CA ALA A 98 0.06 9.68 0.10
C ALA A 98 1.15 9.59 1.17
N PHE A 99 2.24 8.88 0.87
CA PHE A 99 3.42 8.87 1.72
C PHE A 99 4.69 8.99 0.88
N LEU A 100 5.80 9.35 1.53
CA LEU A 100 7.11 9.53 0.89
C LEU A 100 8.20 9.07 1.85
N ASN A 101 9.13 8.22 1.38
CA ASN A 101 10.34 7.93 2.12
C ASN A 101 11.28 9.15 2.06
N LEU A 102 11.56 9.75 3.22
CA LEU A 102 12.39 10.95 3.34
C LEU A 102 13.89 10.64 3.38
N THR A 103 14.29 9.38 3.36
CA THR A 103 15.68 8.97 3.53
C THR A 103 16.36 8.60 2.22
N ASP A 104 17.69 8.57 2.24
CA ASP A 104 18.54 8.16 1.11
C ASP A 104 18.76 6.63 1.06
N ALA A 105 18.04 5.88 1.89
CA ALA A 105 18.08 4.42 1.96
C ALA A 105 16.67 3.84 1.78
N PRO A 106 16.52 2.57 1.38
CA PRO A 106 15.22 1.90 1.39
C PRO A 106 14.59 1.95 2.79
N GLY A 107 13.31 2.28 2.84
CA GLY A 107 12.51 2.23 4.06
C GLY A 107 11.55 1.05 4.04
N GLU A 108 10.98 0.70 5.18
CA GLU A 108 10.03 -0.39 5.30
C GLU A 108 8.83 0.02 6.16
N ILE A 109 7.65 -0.26 5.67
CA ILE A 109 6.39 -0.02 6.38
C ILE A 109 5.52 -1.28 6.37
N ILE A 110 4.64 -1.40 7.36
CA ILE A 110 3.53 -2.34 7.34
C ILE A 110 2.29 -1.59 6.91
N ILE A 111 1.52 -2.17 5.99
CA ILE A 111 0.20 -1.68 5.60
C ILE A 111 -0.83 -2.76 5.90
N VAL A 112 -1.96 -2.34 6.49
CA VAL A 112 -3.16 -3.15 6.63
C VAL A 112 -4.29 -2.47 5.86
N TYR A 113 -4.96 -3.22 4.99
CA TYR A 113 -6.17 -2.78 4.29
C TYR A 113 -7.39 -3.47 4.87
N THR A 114 -8.43 -2.71 5.18
CA THR A 114 -9.73 -3.27 5.60
C THR A 114 -10.88 -2.58 4.82
N PRO A 115 -11.84 -3.36 4.26
CA PRO A 115 -11.81 -4.82 4.07
C PRO A 115 -10.62 -5.26 3.22
N GLY A 116 -10.33 -6.58 3.22
CA GLY A 116 -9.27 -7.18 2.40
C GLY A 116 -9.60 -7.17 0.90
N GLY A 117 -8.63 -7.61 0.10
CA GLY A 117 -8.75 -7.67 -1.36
C GLY A 117 -7.93 -6.61 -2.10
N GLY A 118 -7.19 -5.77 -1.39
CA GLY A 118 -6.33 -4.73 -1.98
C GLY A 118 -5.20 -5.28 -2.86
N HIS A 119 -4.80 -6.54 -2.66
CA HIS A 119 -3.77 -7.19 -3.48
C HIS A 119 -4.17 -7.27 -4.97
N HIS A 120 -5.46 -7.39 -5.30
CA HIS A 120 -5.91 -7.43 -6.69
C HIS A 120 -5.57 -6.15 -7.47
N PHE A 121 -5.57 -5.01 -6.80
CA PHE A 121 -5.12 -3.75 -7.39
C PHE A 121 -3.65 -3.84 -7.84
N TYR A 122 -2.78 -4.37 -7.00
CA TYR A 122 -1.35 -4.49 -7.31
C TYR A 122 -1.05 -5.56 -8.36
N GLU A 123 -1.86 -6.60 -8.47
CA GLU A 123 -1.77 -7.58 -9.56
C GLU A 123 -1.94 -6.94 -10.94
N GLU A 124 -2.75 -5.90 -11.03
CA GLU A 124 -2.94 -5.14 -12.29
C GLU A 124 -1.95 -3.98 -12.41
N LEU A 125 -1.69 -3.25 -11.35
CA LEU A 125 -0.81 -2.09 -11.37
C LEU A 125 0.65 -2.46 -11.65
N GLY A 126 1.14 -3.54 -11.06
CA GLY A 126 2.53 -3.98 -11.21
C GLY A 126 2.94 -4.14 -12.68
N PRO A 127 2.25 -4.96 -13.48
CA PRO A 127 2.53 -5.09 -14.91
C PRO A 127 2.42 -3.78 -15.70
N ALA A 128 1.44 -2.94 -15.38
CA ALA A 128 1.19 -1.66 -16.06
C ALA A 128 2.28 -0.60 -15.81
N THR A 129 3.05 -0.76 -14.72
CA THR A 129 4.07 0.22 -14.30
C THR A 129 5.50 -0.30 -14.39
N ARG A 130 5.70 -1.55 -14.80
CA ARG A 130 7.00 -2.24 -14.80
C ARG A 130 8.00 -1.65 -15.78
N ASN A 131 7.56 -1.23 -16.96
CA ASN A 131 8.41 -0.85 -18.09
C ASN A 131 8.30 0.64 -18.41
N GLY A 132 9.16 1.47 -17.82
CA GLY A 132 9.24 2.89 -18.14
C GLY A 132 8.17 3.75 -17.46
N THR A 133 7.88 4.90 -18.08
CA THR A 133 6.83 5.81 -17.58
C THR A 133 5.45 5.24 -17.90
N PRO A 134 4.64 4.92 -16.89
CA PRO A 134 3.32 4.35 -17.13
C PRO A 134 2.39 5.37 -17.79
N ASP A 135 1.49 4.88 -18.66
CA ASP A 135 0.40 5.70 -19.18
C ASP A 135 -0.55 6.09 -18.04
N ARG A 136 -0.64 7.40 -17.78
CA ARG A 136 -1.47 7.93 -16.70
C ARG A 136 -2.94 7.54 -16.82
N ALA A 137 -3.47 7.47 -18.05
CA ALA A 137 -4.86 7.09 -18.28
C ALA A 137 -5.10 5.61 -17.92
N VAL A 138 -4.15 4.74 -18.26
CA VAL A 138 -4.19 3.31 -17.88
C VAL A 138 -4.13 3.16 -16.37
N VAL A 139 -3.21 3.85 -15.69
CA VAL A 139 -3.07 3.82 -14.24
C VAL A 139 -4.35 4.33 -13.57
N ALA A 140 -4.89 5.46 -14.00
CA ALA A 140 -6.12 6.02 -13.46
C ALA A 140 -7.31 5.05 -13.60
N ALA A 141 -7.42 4.37 -14.73
CA ALA A 141 -8.47 3.36 -14.96
C ALA A 141 -8.35 2.16 -14.01
N ILE A 142 -7.12 1.72 -13.70
CA ILE A 142 -6.88 0.66 -12.71
C ILE A 142 -7.33 1.13 -11.31
N PHE A 143 -7.01 2.36 -10.91
CA PHE A 143 -7.49 2.92 -9.64
C PHE A 143 -9.02 2.89 -9.56
N GLU A 144 -9.71 3.42 -10.58
CA GLU A 144 -11.18 3.47 -10.62
C GLU A 144 -11.82 2.07 -10.55
N LYS A 145 -11.23 1.09 -11.23
CA LYS A 145 -11.70 -0.30 -11.20
C LYS A 145 -11.68 -0.90 -9.79
N HIS A 146 -10.74 -0.45 -8.94
CA HIS A 146 -10.57 -0.93 -7.58
C HIS A 146 -11.11 0.04 -6.52
N ASP A 147 -12.14 0.82 -6.84
CA ASP A 147 -12.77 1.77 -5.92
C ASP A 147 -11.81 2.80 -5.33
N MET A 148 -10.86 3.26 -6.16
CA MET A 148 -9.91 4.32 -5.82
C MET A 148 -9.91 5.40 -6.90
N SER A 149 -9.46 6.60 -6.57
CA SER A 149 -9.22 7.67 -7.54
C SER A 149 -7.81 8.23 -7.41
N LEU A 150 -7.17 8.38 -8.56
CA LEU A 150 -5.87 9.05 -8.66
C LEU A 150 -6.09 10.56 -8.66
N LEU A 151 -5.54 11.28 -7.68
CA LEU A 151 -5.83 12.70 -7.46
C LEU A 151 -4.68 13.63 -7.80
N GLY A 152 -3.45 13.15 -7.80
CA GLY A 152 -2.30 14.01 -8.04
C GLY A 152 -0.98 13.24 -8.13
N PRO A 153 0.16 13.97 -8.22
CA PRO A 153 1.48 13.35 -8.26
C PRO A 153 1.90 12.79 -6.89
N PRO A 154 2.98 12.01 -6.83
CA PRO A 154 3.64 11.69 -5.57
C PRO A 154 4.03 12.94 -4.79
N LEU A 155 4.21 12.81 -3.46
CA LEU A 155 4.70 13.89 -2.62
C LEU A 155 6.13 14.26 -2.98
N SER A 156 6.50 15.51 -2.72
CA SER A 156 7.88 15.98 -2.74
C SER A 156 8.44 16.12 -1.31
N ALA A 157 9.76 16.11 -1.18
CA ALA A 157 10.43 16.30 0.11
C ALA A 157 10.31 17.75 0.63
N ASP A 158 10.04 18.70 -0.25
CA ASP A 158 9.94 20.14 0.03
C ASP A 158 8.61 20.53 0.70
#